data_c4c015380879e2b3e37f23c10aaac244
#
_entry.id   c4c015380879e2b3e37f23c10aaac244
#
_cell.length_a   1.000
_cell.length_b   1.000
_cell.length_c   1.000
_cell.angle_alpha   90.00
_cell.angle_beta   90.00
_cell.angle_gamma   90.00
#
_symmetry.space_group_name_H-M   'P 1'
#
loop_
_entity.id
_entity.type
_entity.pdbx_description
1 polymer ?
#
loop_
_entity_poly.entity_id
_entity_poly.type
_entity_poly.pdbx_seq_one_letter_code
_entity_poly.pdbx_strand_id
1 'polypeptide(L)'
;MGLSENVRHIETDVLIIGGGVAGMMAAVGCRRSGVRPVLMTKATYPSGSSSMARGGHTAAFGHSHPDDKPEFLYEDSVQAAYDLCNLRLMRVMSHEAIDRTIELDAWGLGLVWLKDGRYHQKPSASHRYDRLLHCGKLMGKPLMNSLFKKMKEWDFETTAHVMFVDLMKEGGRVVGA
;
A
#
# COMPACT_ATOMS: atom_id res chain seq x y z
N MET A 1 34.06 7.64 23.68
CA MET A 1 33.34 6.36 23.74
C MET A 1 33.02 5.97 22.30
N GLY A 2 33.78 5.00 21.76
CA GLY A 2 33.70 4.68 20.33
C GLY A 2 32.42 3.94 19.98
N LEU A 3 31.74 4.42 18.96
CA LEU A 3 30.53 3.80 18.34
C LEU A 3 30.88 2.58 17.44
N SER A 4 32.09 2.02 17.54
CA SER A 4 32.62 1.08 16.56
C SER A 4 32.37 -0.40 16.82
N GLU A 5 31.72 -0.79 17.91
CA GLU A 5 31.69 -2.21 18.29
C GLU A 5 30.42 -3.00 17.89
N ASN A 6 29.40 -2.39 17.27
CA ASN A 6 28.19 -3.11 16.84
C ASN A 6 27.58 -2.57 15.53
N VAL A 7 28.38 -2.34 14.51
CA VAL A 7 27.86 -1.96 13.18
C VAL A 7 27.49 -3.23 12.42
N ARG A 8 26.22 -3.40 12.09
CA ARG A 8 25.73 -4.45 11.19
C ARG A 8 25.66 -3.90 9.78
N HIS A 9 26.37 -4.51 8.87
CA HIS A 9 26.25 -4.23 7.42
C HIS A 9 25.27 -5.20 6.78
N ILE A 10 24.33 -4.67 5.99
CA ILE A 10 23.36 -5.45 5.23
C ILE A 10 23.48 -5.00 3.76
N GLU A 11 23.71 -5.95 2.87
CA GLU A 11 23.75 -5.71 1.43
C GLU A 11 22.42 -6.12 0.80
N THR A 12 21.87 -5.28 -0.08
CA THR A 12 20.60 -5.54 -0.76
C THR A 12 20.55 -4.81 -2.09
N ASP A 13 19.76 -5.34 -3.03
CA ASP A 13 19.51 -4.69 -4.31
C ASP A 13 18.65 -3.43 -4.13
N VAL A 14 17.67 -3.50 -3.21
CA VAL A 14 16.75 -2.40 -2.91
C VAL A 14 16.51 -2.28 -1.41
N LEU A 15 16.79 -1.11 -0.86
CA LEU A 15 16.42 -0.75 0.50
C LEU A 15 15.08 0.00 0.50
N ILE A 16 14.10 -0.52 1.24
CA ILE A 16 12.80 0.10 1.41
C ILE A 16 12.69 0.64 2.84
N ILE A 17 12.51 1.95 2.97
CA ILE A 17 12.39 2.64 4.24
C ILE A 17 10.92 2.97 4.51
N GLY A 18 10.34 2.28 5.48
CA GLY A 18 8.94 2.44 5.90
C GLY A 18 8.06 1.24 5.63
N GLY A 19 7.52 0.65 6.69
CA GLY A 19 6.69 -0.57 6.68
C GLY A 19 5.18 -0.30 6.56
N GLY A 20 4.76 0.81 5.94
CA GLY A 20 3.36 1.05 5.59
C GLY A 20 2.93 0.31 4.32
N VAL A 21 1.67 0.50 3.89
CA VAL A 21 1.12 -0.14 2.66
C VAL A 21 2.03 0.08 1.46
N ALA A 22 2.49 1.30 1.23
CA ALA A 22 3.35 1.62 0.08
C ALA A 22 4.68 0.85 0.10
N GLY A 23 5.36 0.80 1.26
CA GLY A 23 6.61 0.05 1.39
C GLY A 23 6.43 -1.46 1.25
N MET A 24 5.39 -2.01 1.85
CA MET A 24 5.07 -3.44 1.69
C MET A 24 4.73 -3.80 0.24
N MET A 25 3.96 -2.96 -0.46
CA MET A 25 3.66 -3.18 -1.89
C MET A 25 4.90 -3.00 -2.77
N ALA A 26 5.79 -2.06 -2.44
CA ALA A 26 7.07 -1.93 -3.12
C ALA A 26 7.93 -3.20 -2.96
N ALA A 27 7.98 -3.77 -1.74
CA ALA A 27 8.67 -5.03 -1.49
C ALA A 27 8.08 -6.18 -2.33
N VAL A 28 6.75 -6.28 -2.40
CA VAL A 28 6.05 -7.23 -3.28
C VAL A 28 6.46 -7.03 -4.75
N GLY A 29 6.49 -5.78 -5.21
CA GLY A 29 6.93 -5.43 -6.57
C GLY A 29 8.37 -5.87 -6.86
N CYS A 30 9.30 -5.62 -5.94
CA CYS A 30 10.69 -6.06 -6.06
C CYS A 30 10.78 -7.59 -6.23
N ARG A 31 10.11 -8.35 -5.39
CA ARG A 31 10.13 -9.81 -5.48
C ARG A 31 9.55 -10.34 -6.78
N ARG A 32 8.48 -9.74 -7.29
CA ARG A 32 7.92 -10.08 -8.61
C ARG A 32 8.90 -9.85 -9.75
N SER A 33 9.76 -8.85 -9.60
CA SER A 33 10.82 -8.51 -10.57
C SER A 33 12.12 -9.30 -10.35
N GLY A 34 12.13 -10.29 -9.43
CA GLY A 34 13.33 -11.06 -9.11
C GLY A 34 14.37 -10.32 -8.28
N VAL A 35 14.04 -9.15 -7.78
CA VAL A 35 14.92 -8.31 -6.96
C VAL A 35 14.74 -8.63 -5.48
N ARG A 36 15.81 -8.61 -4.73
CA ARG A 36 15.84 -8.90 -3.29
C ARG A 36 15.77 -7.60 -2.48
N PRO A 37 14.62 -7.24 -1.87
CA PRO A 37 14.53 -6.06 -1.02
C PRO A 37 14.84 -6.38 0.44
N VAL A 38 15.35 -5.37 1.15
CA VAL A 38 15.29 -5.28 2.61
C VAL A 38 14.28 -4.18 2.98
N LEU A 39 13.32 -4.52 3.81
CA LEU A 39 12.32 -3.56 4.30
C LEU A 39 12.62 -3.22 5.75
N MET A 40 12.83 -1.94 6.05
CA MET A 40 13.07 -1.47 7.42
C MET A 40 11.98 -0.52 7.90
N THR A 41 11.66 -0.61 9.20
CA THR A 41 10.66 0.25 9.82
C THR A 41 11.06 0.66 11.24
N LYS A 42 10.62 1.85 11.64
CA LYS A 42 10.85 2.39 12.98
C LYS A 42 10.10 1.63 14.08
N ALA A 43 8.95 1.05 13.76
CA ALA A 43 8.09 0.32 14.69
C ALA A 43 7.96 -1.15 14.31
N THR A 44 7.17 -1.91 15.08
CA THR A 44 6.81 -3.30 14.76
C THR A 44 5.91 -3.40 13.53
N TYR A 45 5.86 -4.59 12.92
CA TYR A 45 4.90 -4.93 11.87
C TYR A 45 3.69 -5.67 12.46
N PRO A 46 2.45 -5.43 11.97
CA PRO A 46 2.01 -4.27 11.20
C PRO A 46 1.70 -3.09 12.11
N SER A 47 2.16 -1.90 11.79
CA SER A 47 1.92 -0.70 12.59
C SER A 47 1.87 0.59 11.74
N GLY A 48 1.76 1.74 12.41
CA GLY A 48 1.75 3.05 11.77
C GLY A 48 0.37 3.50 11.25
N SER A 49 0.34 4.62 10.54
CA SER A 49 -0.89 5.26 10.06
C SER A 49 -1.72 4.36 9.16
N SER A 50 -1.08 3.52 8.33
CA SER A 50 -1.78 2.59 7.46
C SER A 50 -2.63 1.58 8.24
N SER A 51 -2.17 1.09 9.40
CA SER A 51 -2.93 0.15 10.24
C SER A 51 -4.12 0.80 10.93
N MET A 52 -4.10 2.12 11.08
CA MET A 52 -5.16 2.90 11.74
C MET A 52 -6.21 3.43 10.76
N ALA A 53 -6.03 3.23 9.45
CA ALA A 53 -6.95 3.72 8.44
C ALA A 53 -8.37 3.18 8.67
N ARG A 54 -9.35 4.09 8.62
CA ARG A 54 -10.78 3.79 8.77
C ARG A 54 -11.48 3.89 7.42
N GLY A 55 -12.74 3.44 7.39
CA GLY A 55 -13.53 3.49 6.17
C GLY A 55 -13.20 2.34 5.22
N GLY A 56 -12.53 2.64 4.13
CA GLY A 56 -12.21 1.69 3.09
C GLY A 56 -11.28 2.29 2.05
N HIS A 57 -11.23 1.66 0.89
CA HIS A 57 -10.61 2.23 -0.30
C HIS A 57 -11.62 2.23 -1.47
N THR A 58 -11.36 3.00 -2.49
CA THR A 58 -12.28 3.17 -3.62
C THR A 58 -11.78 2.45 -4.86
N ALA A 59 -12.69 1.74 -5.54
CA ALA A 59 -12.44 1.18 -6.85
C ALA A 59 -13.75 1.14 -7.67
N ALA A 60 -13.66 1.46 -8.95
CA ALA A 60 -14.80 1.61 -9.84
C ALA A 60 -15.25 0.26 -10.43
N PHE A 61 -15.76 -0.65 -9.57
CA PHE A 61 -16.22 -1.97 -10.00
C PHE A 61 -17.54 -1.96 -10.78
N GLY A 62 -18.28 -0.89 -10.73
CA GLY A 62 -19.62 -0.85 -11.33
C GLY A 62 -20.68 -1.70 -10.63
N HIS A 63 -20.38 -2.24 -9.43
CA HIS A 63 -21.29 -3.14 -8.73
C HIS A 63 -22.56 -2.46 -8.23
N SER A 64 -22.45 -1.22 -7.74
CA SER A 64 -23.60 -0.40 -7.31
C SER A 64 -24.16 0.44 -8.45
N HIS A 65 -23.30 0.87 -9.37
CA HIS A 65 -23.64 1.71 -10.52
C HIS A 65 -22.97 1.15 -11.78
N PRO A 66 -23.70 0.46 -12.65
CA PRO A 66 -23.12 -0.24 -13.82
C PRO A 66 -22.34 0.65 -14.81
N ASP A 67 -22.68 1.94 -14.85
CA ASP A 67 -21.98 2.92 -15.72
C ASP A 67 -20.66 3.42 -15.12
N ASP A 68 -20.34 3.03 -13.89
CA ASP A 68 -19.11 3.46 -13.23
C ASP A 68 -17.86 2.84 -13.87
N LYS A 69 -16.81 3.65 -13.98
CA LYS A 69 -15.55 3.27 -14.62
C LYS A 69 -14.35 4.01 -14.02
N PRO A 70 -13.13 3.51 -14.22
CA PRO A 70 -11.90 4.11 -13.69
C PRO A 70 -11.69 5.59 -14.05
N GLU A 71 -12.14 6.01 -15.24
CA GLU A 71 -12.07 7.41 -15.69
C GLU A 71 -12.87 8.33 -14.76
N PHE A 72 -14.06 7.91 -14.35
CA PHE A 72 -14.89 8.67 -13.41
C PHE A 72 -14.31 8.69 -12.00
N LEU A 73 -13.66 7.61 -11.57
CA LEU A 73 -12.90 7.62 -10.32
C LEU A 73 -11.73 8.61 -10.39
N TYR A 74 -11.03 8.66 -11.52
CA TYR A 74 -9.95 9.62 -11.75
C TYR A 74 -10.46 11.07 -11.66
N GLU A 75 -11.50 11.40 -12.42
CA GLU A 75 -12.09 12.76 -12.45
C GLU A 75 -12.54 13.21 -11.06
N ASP A 76 -13.31 12.38 -10.36
CA ASP A 76 -13.81 12.69 -9.01
C ASP A 76 -12.66 12.87 -8.02
N SER A 77 -11.61 12.04 -8.10
CA SER A 77 -10.45 12.12 -7.23
C SER A 77 -9.61 13.38 -7.48
N VAL A 78 -9.43 13.78 -8.73
CA VAL A 78 -8.74 15.04 -9.09
C VAL A 78 -9.52 16.23 -8.56
N GLN A 79 -10.84 16.24 -8.78
CA GLN A 79 -11.71 17.31 -8.27
C GLN A 79 -11.67 17.40 -6.74
N ALA A 80 -11.74 16.27 -6.04
CA ALA A 80 -11.66 16.20 -4.58
C ALA A 80 -10.30 16.66 -4.02
N ALA A 81 -9.25 16.54 -4.81
CA ALA A 81 -7.90 16.98 -4.43
C ALA A 81 -7.65 18.49 -4.66
N TYR A 82 -8.61 19.23 -5.20
CA TYR A 82 -8.46 20.66 -5.50
C TYR A 82 -7.13 20.98 -6.23
N ASP A 83 -6.79 20.18 -7.24
CA ASP A 83 -5.54 20.26 -8.01
C ASP A 83 -4.23 20.04 -7.21
N LEU A 84 -4.32 19.67 -5.95
CA LEU A 84 -3.17 19.37 -5.08
C LEU A 84 -2.74 17.90 -5.19
N CYS A 85 -2.77 17.33 -6.38
CA CYS A 85 -2.38 15.94 -6.61
C CYS A 85 -1.48 15.78 -7.84
N ASN A 86 -0.72 14.69 -7.84
CA ASN A 86 0.02 14.28 -9.03
C ASN A 86 -0.94 13.55 -9.99
N LEU A 87 -1.30 14.19 -11.11
CA LEU A 87 -2.27 13.65 -12.08
C LEU A 87 -1.85 12.29 -12.67
N ARG A 88 -0.55 12.07 -12.87
CA ARG A 88 -0.04 10.78 -13.36
C ARG A 88 -0.28 9.67 -12.33
N LEU A 89 0.06 9.91 -11.07
CA LEU A 89 -0.16 8.92 -10.01
C LEU A 89 -1.65 8.70 -9.75
N MET A 90 -2.47 9.75 -9.82
CA MET A 90 -3.92 9.63 -9.68
C MET A 90 -4.52 8.76 -10.79
N ARG A 91 -4.04 8.89 -12.03
CA ARG A 91 -4.46 8.04 -13.15
C ARG A 91 -4.07 6.57 -12.90
N VAL A 92 -2.83 6.30 -12.49
CA VAL A 92 -2.38 4.95 -12.16
C VAL A 92 -3.26 4.35 -11.06
N MET A 93 -3.49 5.09 -9.97
CA MET A 93 -4.33 4.65 -8.84
C MET A 93 -5.74 4.29 -9.33
N SER A 94 -6.38 5.15 -10.11
CA SER A 94 -7.77 4.94 -10.53
C SER A 94 -7.93 3.73 -11.47
N HIS A 95 -6.98 3.51 -12.38
CA HIS A 95 -7.06 2.43 -13.36
C HIS A 95 -6.60 1.08 -12.79
N GLU A 96 -5.66 1.07 -11.85
CA GLU A 96 -5.18 -0.16 -11.22
C GLU A 96 -6.00 -0.57 -9.99
N ALA A 97 -6.88 0.30 -9.48
CA ALA A 97 -7.61 0.07 -8.23
C ALA A 97 -8.38 -1.26 -8.22
N ILE A 98 -9.00 -1.65 -9.32
CA ILE A 98 -9.76 -2.90 -9.45
C ILE A 98 -8.83 -4.10 -9.28
N ASP A 99 -7.76 -4.17 -10.07
CA ASP A 99 -6.82 -5.28 -10.05
C ASP A 99 -6.12 -5.42 -8.69
N ARG A 100 -5.72 -4.28 -8.11
CA ARG A 100 -5.09 -4.27 -6.77
C ARG A 100 -6.08 -4.69 -5.69
N THR A 101 -7.35 -4.35 -5.81
CA THR A 101 -8.40 -4.79 -4.89
C THR A 101 -8.59 -6.30 -4.94
N ILE A 102 -8.75 -6.87 -6.14
CA ILE A 102 -8.90 -8.32 -6.34
C ILE A 102 -7.70 -9.06 -5.75
N GLU A 103 -6.50 -8.56 -6.02
CA GLU A 103 -5.26 -9.13 -5.51
C GLU A 103 -5.19 -9.13 -3.97
N LEU A 104 -5.50 -8.00 -3.34
CA LEU A 104 -5.49 -7.86 -1.89
C LEU A 104 -6.56 -8.75 -1.23
N ASP A 105 -7.73 -8.87 -1.84
CA ASP A 105 -8.79 -9.73 -1.33
C ASP A 105 -8.42 -11.22 -1.45
N ALA A 106 -7.77 -11.61 -2.54
CA ALA A 106 -7.19 -12.96 -2.70
C ALA A 106 -6.10 -13.27 -1.66
N TRP A 107 -5.43 -12.25 -1.12
CA TRP A 107 -4.48 -12.40 0.00
C TRP A 107 -5.15 -12.37 1.38
N GLY A 108 -6.47 -12.34 1.42
CA GLY A 108 -7.24 -12.41 2.65
C GLY A 108 -7.55 -11.06 3.30
N LEU A 109 -7.69 -10.00 2.51
CA LEU A 109 -8.13 -8.69 3.01
C LEU A 109 -9.50 -8.77 3.69
N GLY A 110 -10.40 -9.63 3.18
CA GLY A 110 -11.71 -9.89 3.77
C GLY A 110 -12.71 -8.75 3.52
N LEU A 111 -12.82 -8.33 2.28
CA LEU A 111 -13.83 -7.37 1.85
C LEU A 111 -15.24 -7.92 2.06
N VAL A 112 -16.21 -7.04 2.29
CA VAL A 112 -17.61 -7.43 2.43
C VAL A 112 -18.22 -7.70 1.05
N TRP A 113 -18.81 -8.90 0.92
CA TRP A 113 -19.49 -9.37 -0.28
C TRP A 113 -21.02 -9.35 -0.07
N LEU A 114 -21.73 -9.08 -1.14
CA LEU A 114 -23.18 -9.26 -1.22
C LEU A 114 -23.50 -10.73 -1.56
N LYS A 115 -24.76 -11.14 -1.33
CA LYS A 115 -25.20 -12.52 -1.60
C LYS A 115 -25.13 -12.92 -3.07
N ASP A 116 -25.13 -11.94 -3.96
CA ASP A 116 -25.07 -12.12 -5.42
C ASP A 116 -23.63 -12.18 -5.98
N GLY A 117 -22.62 -12.21 -5.11
CA GLY A 117 -21.20 -12.29 -5.50
C GLY A 117 -20.55 -10.98 -5.89
N ARG A 118 -21.20 -9.84 -5.62
CA ARG A 118 -20.61 -8.52 -5.83
C ARG A 118 -20.00 -7.96 -4.55
N TYR A 119 -18.99 -7.13 -4.64
CA TYR A 119 -18.50 -6.37 -3.49
C TYR A 119 -19.56 -5.37 -3.02
N HIS A 120 -19.73 -5.26 -1.71
CA HIS A 120 -20.55 -4.22 -1.14
C HIS A 120 -19.81 -2.88 -1.23
N GLN A 121 -20.33 -1.97 -2.04
CA GLN A 121 -19.81 -0.62 -2.22
C GLN A 121 -20.68 0.39 -1.47
N LYS A 122 -20.05 1.28 -0.70
CA LYS A 122 -20.70 2.35 0.06
C LYS A 122 -20.49 3.70 -0.59
N PRO A 123 -21.32 4.70 -0.25
CA PRO A 123 -21.05 6.09 -0.61
C PRO A 123 -19.65 6.53 -0.16
N SER A 124 -19.00 7.30 -1.00
CA SER A 124 -17.70 7.91 -0.74
C SER A 124 -17.82 9.41 -0.90
N ALA A 125 -17.30 10.18 0.05
CA ALA A 125 -17.33 11.63 -0.03
C ALA A 125 -16.69 12.13 -1.31
N SER A 126 -17.30 13.11 -1.96
CA SER A 126 -16.82 13.74 -3.20
C SER A 126 -16.80 12.85 -4.45
N HIS A 127 -17.39 11.66 -4.39
CA HIS A 127 -17.51 10.77 -5.54
C HIS A 127 -18.95 10.72 -6.04
N ARG A 128 -19.14 10.69 -7.35
CA ARG A 128 -20.47 10.62 -8.00
C ARG A 128 -21.18 9.29 -7.84
N TYR A 129 -20.41 8.20 -7.55
CA TYR A 129 -20.90 6.84 -7.38
C TYR A 129 -20.40 6.20 -6.09
N ASP A 130 -21.13 5.19 -5.62
CA ASP A 130 -20.74 4.40 -4.47
C ASP A 130 -19.59 3.46 -4.84
N ARG A 131 -18.40 3.72 -4.28
CA ARG A 131 -17.17 3.00 -4.62
C ARG A 131 -16.38 2.52 -3.43
N LEU A 132 -16.81 2.90 -2.20
CA LEU A 132 -16.05 2.60 -1.00
C LEU A 132 -16.18 1.12 -0.62
N LEU A 133 -15.12 0.37 -0.80
CA LEU A 133 -14.94 -1.01 -0.38
C LEU A 133 -14.45 -1.07 1.05
N HIS A 134 -14.91 -2.03 1.83
CA HIS A 134 -14.62 -2.07 3.26
C HIS A 134 -14.59 -3.49 3.84
N CYS A 135 -13.88 -3.64 4.98
CA CYS A 135 -13.83 -4.84 5.82
C CYS A 135 -14.62 -4.66 7.12
N GLY A 136 -15.74 -3.93 7.08
CA GLY A 136 -16.49 -3.52 8.27
C GLY A 136 -16.08 -2.13 8.77
N LYS A 137 -15.65 -2.02 10.05
CA LYS A 137 -15.35 -0.71 10.68
C LYS A 137 -13.94 -0.19 10.42
N LEU A 138 -12.98 -1.07 10.27
CA LEU A 138 -11.55 -0.74 10.13
C LEU A 138 -10.99 -1.43 8.89
N MET A 139 -10.44 -0.65 7.97
CA MET A 139 -9.80 -1.15 6.76
C MET A 139 -8.30 -1.40 6.94
N GLY A 140 -7.62 -0.51 7.65
CA GLY A 140 -6.18 -0.49 7.71
C GLY A 140 -5.57 -1.74 8.33
N LYS A 141 -6.10 -2.21 9.46
CA LYS A 141 -5.56 -3.40 10.14
C LYS A 141 -5.71 -4.69 9.31
N PRO A 142 -6.86 -5.03 8.73
CA PRO A 142 -6.98 -6.14 7.79
C PRO A 142 -6.03 -6.02 6.61
N LEU A 143 -5.93 -4.85 5.99
CA LEU A 143 -5.04 -4.59 4.86
C LEU A 143 -3.57 -4.84 5.22
N MET A 144 -3.11 -4.27 6.32
CA MET A 144 -1.73 -4.46 6.77
C MET A 144 -1.43 -5.92 7.14
N ASN A 145 -2.40 -6.62 7.72
CA ASN A 145 -2.26 -8.03 8.07
C ASN A 145 -2.18 -8.93 6.82
N SER A 146 -3.01 -8.69 5.80
CA SER A 146 -2.96 -9.45 4.54
C SER A 146 -1.62 -9.26 3.82
N LEU A 147 -1.13 -8.03 3.75
CA LEU A 147 0.18 -7.72 3.18
C LEU A 147 1.32 -8.37 3.98
N PHE A 148 1.29 -8.26 5.29
CA PHE A 148 2.33 -8.85 6.15
C PHE A 148 2.36 -10.37 6.08
N LYS A 149 1.18 -11.02 6.01
CA LYS A 149 1.07 -12.46 5.78
C LYS A 149 1.71 -12.82 4.44
N LYS A 150 1.39 -12.08 3.37
CA LYS A 150 1.96 -12.32 2.04
C LYS A 150 3.48 -12.15 2.01
N MET A 151 3.99 -11.15 2.69
CA MET A 151 5.44 -10.95 2.84
C MET A 151 6.11 -12.14 3.54
N LYS A 152 5.52 -12.67 4.60
CA LYS A 152 6.06 -13.86 5.30
C LYS A 152 6.09 -15.10 4.40
N GLU A 153 5.09 -15.31 3.56
CA GLU A 153 5.08 -16.42 2.59
C GLU A 153 6.26 -16.34 1.59
N TRP A 154 6.78 -15.16 1.34
CA TRP A 154 7.87 -14.93 0.38
C TRP A 154 9.24 -14.74 1.03
N ASP A 155 9.35 -14.98 2.32
CA ASP A 155 10.59 -14.86 3.10
C ASP A 155 11.31 -13.52 2.90
N PHE A 156 10.59 -12.43 3.13
CA PHE A 156 11.16 -11.09 3.05
C PHE A 156 12.07 -10.80 4.25
N GLU A 157 13.25 -10.27 3.98
CA GLU A 157 14.08 -9.69 5.04
C GLU A 157 13.44 -8.38 5.53
N THR A 158 13.05 -8.39 6.81
CA THR A 158 12.43 -7.24 7.45
C THR A 158 13.19 -6.88 8.73
N THR A 159 13.47 -5.59 8.91
CA THR A 159 14.10 -5.08 10.12
C THR A 159 13.20 -4.05 10.79
N ALA A 160 12.74 -4.37 11.99
CA ALA A 160 11.91 -3.49 12.82
C ALA A 160 12.78 -2.76 13.86
N HIS A 161 12.20 -1.68 14.45
CA HIS A 161 12.87 -0.84 15.46
C HIS A 161 14.15 -0.16 14.98
N VAL A 162 14.21 0.15 13.68
CA VAL A 162 15.33 0.86 13.06
C VAL A 162 14.84 2.21 12.55
N MET A 163 15.52 3.26 12.96
CA MET A 163 15.24 4.61 12.50
C MET A 163 16.18 4.99 11.37
N PHE A 164 15.63 5.39 10.24
CA PHE A 164 16.39 6.02 9.18
C PHE A 164 16.94 7.37 9.66
N VAL A 165 18.22 7.61 9.43
CA VAL A 165 18.90 8.85 9.82
C VAL A 165 19.31 9.65 8.61
N ASP A 166 20.04 9.05 7.66
CA ASP A 166 20.54 9.74 6.50
C ASP A 166 20.86 8.77 5.34
N LEU A 167 21.07 9.31 4.14
CA LEU A 167 21.49 8.58 2.96
C LEU A 167 23.01 8.65 2.81
N MET A 168 23.65 7.50 2.61
CA MET A 168 25.05 7.44 2.20
C MET A 168 25.14 7.74 0.71
N LYS A 169 26.05 8.66 0.33
CA LYS A 169 26.21 9.11 -1.06
C LYS A 169 27.67 9.10 -1.46
N GLU A 170 27.93 8.59 -2.65
CA GLU A 170 29.24 8.63 -3.32
C GLU A 170 29.06 9.15 -4.75
N GLY A 171 29.83 10.17 -5.13
CA GLY A 171 29.76 10.77 -6.47
C GLY A 171 28.35 11.25 -6.87
N GLY A 172 27.52 11.70 -5.92
CA GLY A 172 26.14 12.12 -6.16
C GLY A 172 25.13 10.98 -6.28
N ARG A 173 25.54 9.73 -6.17
CA ARG A 173 24.68 8.53 -6.19
C ARG A 173 24.44 8.05 -4.76
N VAL A 174 23.20 7.62 -4.47
CA VAL A 174 22.88 6.93 -3.21
C VAL A 174 23.46 5.51 -3.29
N VAL A 175 24.27 5.15 -2.29
CA VAL A 175 24.91 3.84 -2.15
C VAL A 175 24.47 3.09 -0.91
N GLY A 176 23.69 3.74 -0.04
CA GLY A 176 23.17 3.12 1.19
C GLY A 176 22.44 4.10 2.08
N ALA A 177 22.14 3.67 3.30
CA ALA A 177 21.51 4.49 4.35
C ALA A 177 21.95 4.00 5.74
#